data_c8177bba2feafecb36ee5b83f67e2685
#
_entry.id   c8177bba2feafecb36ee5b83f67e2685
#
_cell.length_a   1.000
_cell.length_b   1.000
_cell.length_c   1.000
_cell.angle_alpha   90.00
_cell.angle_beta   90.00
_cell.angle_gamma   90.00
#
_symmetry.space_group_name_H-M   'P 1'
#
loop_
_entity.id
_entity.type
_entity.pdbx_description
1 polymer ?
#
loop_
_entity_poly.entity_id
_entity_poly.type
_entity_poly.pdbx_seq_one_letter_code
_entity_poly.pdbx_strand_id
1 'polypeptide(L)'
;MNHSIIQDQSDINSFYAKIYSIVGVGIGISAIVSLSMLTLFQDIIISVLTGSTWIFYAAIAVEFILVLVASGTARSNSPAALPMFLAYSAINGFTLSIIMALYLQSTVLLAFLTTTVMFFAMGFIGKVTKKDLSGMGRACMAGLIGIIAASVLNIFLRSSGLDFIISIVGVLIFS
;
A
#
# COMPACT_ATOMS: atom_id res chain seq x y z
N MET A 1 8.48 40.34 5.74
CA MET A 1 8.16 39.16 6.55
C MET A 1 7.15 38.22 5.91
N ASN A 2 6.20 38.67 5.08
CA ASN A 2 5.22 37.77 4.40
C ASN A 2 5.74 37.01 3.18
N HIS A 3 6.76 37.50 2.47
CA HIS A 3 7.28 36.84 1.27
C HIS A 3 8.01 35.52 1.55
N SER A 4 8.74 35.41 2.66
CA SER A 4 9.46 34.19 3.05
C SER A 4 8.50 33.06 3.44
N ILE A 5 7.39 33.38 4.11
CA ILE A 5 6.38 32.39 4.54
C ILE A 5 5.61 31.84 3.34
N ILE A 6 5.31 32.67 2.34
CA ILE A 6 4.58 32.26 1.12
C ILE A 6 5.50 31.37 0.24
N GLN A 7 6.78 31.69 0.15
CA GLN A 7 7.75 30.91 -0.59
C GLN A 7 7.98 29.53 0.03
N ASP A 8 8.07 29.46 1.36
CA ASP A 8 8.21 28.23 2.13
C ASP A 8 6.98 27.30 1.93
N GLN A 9 5.77 27.88 1.90
CA GLN A 9 4.54 27.13 1.68
C GLN A 9 4.42 26.58 0.24
N SER A 10 4.89 27.34 -0.77
CA SER A 10 4.89 26.88 -2.16
C SER A 10 5.88 25.74 -2.40
N ASP A 11 7.04 25.80 -1.74
CA ASP A 11 8.06 24.75 -1.82
C ASP A 11 7.59 23.45 -1.16
N ILE A 12 6.91 23.54 -0.02
CA ILE A 12 6.28 22.41 0.66
C ILE A 12 5.20 21.76 -0.24
N ASN A 13 4.33 22.57 -0.84
CA ASN A 13 3.27 22.06 -1.72
C ASN A 13 3.84 21.38 -2.97
N SER A 14 4.89 21.95 -3.57
CA SER A 14 5.57 21.35 -4.72
C SER A 14 6.25 20.02 -4.38
N PHE A 15 6.83 19.93 -3.20
CA PHE A 15 7.42 18.70 -2.67
C PHE A 15 6.39 17.59 -2.49
N TYR A 16 5.25 17.89 -1.85
CA TYR A 16 4.15 16.92 -1.71
C TYR A 16 3.58 16.50 -3.06
N ALA A 17 3.36 17.44 -3.98
CA ALA A 17 2.88 17.14 -5.33
C ALA A 17 3.81 16.16 -6.06
N LYS A 18 5.13 16.33 -5.93
CA LYS A 18 6.12 15.41 -6.50
C LYS A 18 6.04 14.02 -5.88
N ILE A 19 5.90 13.92 -4.55
CA ILE A 19 5.76 12.63 -3.86
C ILE A 19 4.49 11.92 -4.34
N TYR A 20 3.34 12.61 -4.34
CA TYR A 20 2.08 12.02 -4.80
C TYR A 20 2.14 11.59 -6.26
N SER A 21 2.82 12.34 -7.12
CA SER A 21 3.01 11.95 -8.52
C SER A 21 3.83 10.66 -8.65
N ILE A 22 4.93 10.54 -7.91
CA ILE A 22 5.78 9.33 -7.92
C ILE A 22 4.99 8.13 -7.41
N VAL A 23 4.27 8.29 -6.30
CA VAL A 23 3.42 7.23 -5.73
C VAL A 23 2.31 6.84 -6.71
N GLY A 24 1.67 7.83 -7.35
CA GLY A 24 0.66 7.60 -8.38
C GLY A 24 1.19 6.80 -9.57
N VAL A 25 2.40 7.11 -10.03
CA VAL A 25 3.08 6.33 -11.09
C VAL A 25 3.32 4.88 -10.61
N GLY A 26 3.80 4.69 -9.38
CA GLY A 26 4.01 3.37 -8.81
C GLY A 26 2.72 2.54 -8.75
N ILE A 27 1.62 3.13 -8.28
CA ILE A 27 0.30 2.49 -8.26
C ILE A 27 -0.16 2.15 -9.69
N GLY A 28 0.04 3.06 -10.64
CA GLY A 28 -0.27 2.84 -12.05
C GLY A 28 0.50 1.64 -12.64
N ILE A 29 1.79 1.52 -12.35
CA ILE A 29 2.60 0.36 -12.77
C ILE A 29 2.06 -0.92 -12.15
N SER A 30 1.78 -0.94 -10.84
CA SER A 30 1.20 -2.11 -10.17
C SER A 30 -0.13 -2.52 -10.79
N ALA A 31 -0.99 -1.56 -11.11
CA ALA A 31 -2.28 -1.81 -11.76
C ALA A 31 -2.11 -2.38 -13.18
N ILE A 32 -1.21 -1.82 -13.99
CA ILE A 32 -0.95 -2.30 -15.36
C ILE A 32 -0.38 -3.72 -15.32
N VAL A 33 0.60 -3.99 -14.46
CA VAL A 33 1.19 -5.32 -14.32
C VAL A 33 0.13 -6.32 -13.84
N SER A 34 -0.66 -5.97 -12.81
CA SER A 34 -1.72 -6.83 -12.30
C SER A 34 -2.76 -7.15 -13.37
N LEU A 35 -3.21 -6.15 -14.12
CA LEU A 35 -4.17 -6.35 -15.20
C LEU A 35 -3.58 -7.21 -16.32
N SER A 36 -2.32 -6.96 -16.72
CA SER A 36 -1.65 -7.77 -17.73
C SER A 36 -1.53 -9.24 -17.32
N MET A 37 -1.20 -9.50 -16.05
CA MET A 37 -1.14 -10.86 -15.51
C MET A 37 -2.51 -11.54 -15.54
N LEU A 38 -3.58 -10.82 -15.18
CA LEU A 38 -4.94 -11.37 -15.15
C LEU A 38 -5.56 -11.57 -16.54
N THR A 39 -5.06 -10.89 -17.58
CA THR A 39 -5.64 -10.94 -18.93
C THR A 39 -4.77 -11.64 -19.95
N LEU A 40 -3.46 -11.34 -19.98
CA LEU A 40 -2.53 -11.83 -21.00
C LEU A 40 -1.69 -13.03 -20.52
N PHE A 41 -1.43 -13.13 -19.22
CA PHE A 41 -0.52 -14.11 -18.65
C PHE A 41 -1.20 -14.99 -17.60
N GLN A 42 -2.45 -15.36 -17.83
CA GLN A 42 -3.25 -16.18 -16.91
C GLN A 42 -2.59 -17.54 -16.62
N ASP A 43 -1.91 -18.13 -17.63
CA ASP A 43 -1.22 -19.41 -17.47
C ASP A 43 -0.14 -19.36 -16.39
N ILE A 44 0.53 -18.23 -16.23
CA ILE A 44 1.53 -18.03 -15.17
C ILE A 44 0.84 -18.06 -13.81
N ILE A 45 -0.30 -17.35 -13.66
CA ILE A 45 -1.07 -17.33 -12.40
C ILE A 45 -1.54 -18.75 -12.07
N ILE A 46 -2.09 -19.48 -13.05
CA ILE A 46 -2.56 -20.84 -12.87
C ILE A 46 -1.40 -21.76 -12.45
N SER A 47 -0.24 -21.65 -13.11
CA SER A 47 0.94 -22.46 -12.76
C SER A 47 1.45 -22.18 -11.34
N VAL A 48 1.41 -20.93 -10.89
CA VAL A 48 1.79 -20.55 -9.53
C VAL A 48 0.80 -21.11 -8.50
N LEU A 49 -0.49 -21.06 -8.79
CA LEU A 49 -1.54 -21.54 -7.89
C LEU A 49 -1.60 -23.07 -7.81
N THR A 50 -1.30 -23.78 -8.90
CA THR A 50 -1.47 -25.25 -8.98
C THR A 50 -0.19 -26.04 -8.67
N GLY A 51 0.98 -25.45 -8.87
CA GLY A 51 2.22 -26.23 -8.72
C GLY A 51 3.44 -25.48 -8.21
N SER A 52 3.51 -24.19 -8.46
CA SER A 52 4.71 -23.40 -8.19
C SER A 52 4.49 -22.31 -7.12
N THR A 53 3.72 -22.61 -6.10
CA THR A 53 3.34 -21.65 -5.02
C THR A 53 4.56 -21.00 -4.35
N TRP A 54 5.73 -21.63 -4.39
CA TRP A 54 6.97 -21.05 -3.90
C TRP A 54 7.34 -19.73 -4.61
N ILE A 55 6.95 -19.57 -5.90
CA ILE A 55 7.20 -18.34 -6.68
C ILE A 55 6.47 -17.14 -6.04
N PHE A 56 5.24 -17.37 -5.56
CA PHE A 56 4.48 -16.33 -4.84
C PHE A 56 5.18 -15.90 -3.55
N TYR A 57 5.64 -16.87 -2.74
CA TYR A 57 6.38 -16.54 -1.53
C TYR A 57 7.73 -15.89 -1.81
N ALA A 58 8.42 -16.31 -2.87
CA ALA A 58 9.66 -15.67 -3.32
C ALA A 58 9.42 -14.23 -3.75
N ALA A 59 8.33 -13.95 -4.48
CA ALA A 59 7.96 -12.59 -4.89
C ALA A 59 7.71 -11.69 -3.67
N ILE A 60 6.97 -12.17 -2.67
CA ILE A 60 6.75 -11.44 -1.40
C ILE A 60 8.08 -11.15 -0.69
N ALA A 61 8.99 -12.12 -0.62
CA ALA A 61 10.30 -11.93 -0.01
C ALA A 61 11.12 -10.86 -0.75
N VAL A 62 11.11 -10.88 -2.08
CA VAL A 62 11.78 -9.88 -2.92
C VAL A 62 11.15 -8.50 -2.73
N GLU A 63 9.82 -8.39 -2.64
CA GLU A 63 9.14 -7.13 -2.32
C GLU A 63 9.63 -6.55 -1.00
N PHE A 64 9.72 -7.37 0.03
CA PHE A 64 10.19 -6.94 1.35
C PHE A 64 11.62 -6.41 1.28
N ILE A 65 12.51 -7.11 0.57
CA ILE A 65 13.89 -6.67 0.35
C ILE A 65 13.91 -5.34 -0.42
N LEU A 66 13.13 -5.21 -1.49
CA LEU A 66 13.09 -4.00 -2.30
C LEU A 66 12.57 -2.78 -1.50
N VAL A 67 11.57 -2.97 -0.63
CA VAL A 67 11.09 -1.89 0.26
C VAL A 67 12.22 -1.43 1.21
N LEU A 68 12.95 -2.35 1.80
CA LEU A 68 14.06 -2.01 2.70
C LEU A 68 15.18 -1.29 1.96
N VAL A 69 15.56 -1.79 0.78
CA VAL A 69 16.61 -1.18 -0.05
C VAL A 69 16.16 0.19 -0.58
N ALA A 70 14.93 0.29 -1.10
CA ALA A 70 14.38 1.55 -1.59
C ALA A 70 14.30 2.61 -0.48
N SER A 71 13.88 2.20 0.73
CA SER A 71 13.83 3.09 1.90
C SER A 71 15.23 3.56 2.31
N GLY A 72 16.21 2.67 2.28
CA GLY A 72 17.63 3.00 2.56
C GLY A 72 18.21 3.97 1.53
N THR A 73 18.01 3.70 0.24
CA THR A 73 18.48 4.55 -0.86
C THR A 73 17.77 5.92 -0.88
N ALA A 74 16.49 5.98 -0.53
CA ALA A 74 15.75 7.23 -0.41
C ALA A 74 16.30 8.11 0.72
N ARG A 75 16.62 7.53 1.88
CA ARG A 75 17.23 8.26 3.01
C ARG A 75 18.60 8.83 2.68
N SER A 76 19.38 8.16 1.83
CA SER A 76 20.69 8.63 1.37
C SER A 76 20.63 9.55 0.15
N ASN A 77 19.44 9.97 -0.28
CA ASN A 77 19.21 10.75 -1.51
C ASN A 77 19.86 10.12 -2.75
N SER A 78 19.95 8.80 -2.80
CA SER A 78 20.56 8.08 -3.91
C SER A 78 19.65 8.12 -5.15
N PRO A 79 20.21 8.31 -6.37
CA PRO A 79 19.44 8.23 -7.61
C PRO A 79 18.82 6.84 -7.85
N ALA A 80 19.27 5.80 -7.13
CA ALA A 80 18.75 4.46 -7.19
C ALA A 80 17.36 4.32 -6.51
N ALA A 81 16.92 5.28 -5.70
CA ALA A 81 15.66 5.20 -4.96
C ALA A 81 14.44 5.05 -5.89
N LEU A 82 14.39 5.85 -6.96
CA LEU A 82 13.27 5.80 -7.91
C LEU A 82 13.22 4.48 -8.70
N PRO A 83 14.30 3.99 -9.32
CA PRO A 83 14.32 2.68 -9.96
C PRO A 83 13.93 1.53 -9.02
N MET A 84 14.40 1.55 -7.77
CA MET A 84 14.05 0.53 -6.77
C MET A 84 12.55 0.57 -6.42
N PHE A 85 11.97 1.76 -6.28
CA PHE A 85 10.55 1.93 -6.06
C PHE A 85 9.70 1.43 -7.25
N LEU A 86 10.13 1.71 -8.49
CA LEU A 86 9.43 1.23 -9.68
C LEU A 86 9.52 -0.29 -9.82
N ALA A 87 10.67 -0.89 -9.52
CA ALA A 87 10.84 -2.34 -9.48
C ALA A 87 9.94 -2.99 -8.42
N TYR A 88 9.88 -2.41 -7.21
CA TYR A 88 8.94 -2.80 -6.17
C TYR A 88 7.49 -2.74 -6.69
N SER A 89 7.10 -1.64 -7.33
CA SER A 89 5.74 -1.46 -7.86
C SER A 89 5.36 -2.51 -8.90
N ALA A 90 6.31 -2.94 -9.74
CA ALA A 90 6.07 -3.99 -10.74
C ALA A 90 5.86 -5.36 -10.08
N ILE A 91 6.71 -5.73 -9.12
CA ILE A 91 6.57 -7.00 -8.39
C ILE A 91 5.30 -7.00 -7.54
N ASN A 92 4.97 -5.87 -6.92
CA ASN A 92 3.71 -5.71 -6.19
C ASN A 92 2.48 -5.94 -7.09
N GLY A 93 2.52 -5.46 -8.35
CA GLY A 93 1.47 -5.77 -9.32
C GLY A 93 1.34 -7.25 -9.63
N PHE A 94 2.46 -7.97 -9.69
CA PHE A 94 2.46 -9.42 -9.87
C PHE A 94 1.83 -10.15 -8.66
N THR A 95 2.24 -9.85 -7.43
CA THR A 95 1.69 -10.47 -6.23
C THR A 95 0.21 -10.13 -6.04
N LEU A 96 -0.19 -8.88 -6.32
CA LEU A 96 -1.59 -8.48 -6.30
C LEU A 96 -2.43 -9.26 -7.31
N SER A 97 -1.91 -9.56 -8.51
CA SER A 97 -2.65 -10.34 -9.52
C SER A 97 -2.99 -11.74 -9.01
N ILE A 98 -2.08 -12.39 -8.31
CA ILE A 98 -2.30 -13.71 -7.72
C ILE A 98 -3.34 -13.64 -6.61
N ILE A 99 -3.24 -12.62 -5.72
CA ILE A 99 -4.23 -12.39 -4.67
C ILE A 99 -5.62 -12.15 -5.27
N MET A 100 -5.72 -11.28 -6.29
CA MET A 100 -6.99 -11.00 -6.96
C MET A 100 -7.58 -12.21 -7.67
N ALA A 101 -6.75 -13.11 -8.20
CA ALA A 101 -7.19 -14.36 -8.82
C ALA A 101 -7.77 -15.36 -7.80
N LEU A 102 -7.33 -15.30 -6.55
CA LEU A 102 -7.85 -16.15 -5.45
C LEU A 102 -9.21 -15.66 -4.90
N TYR A 103 -9.53 -14.39 -5.08
CA TYR A 103 -10.76 -13.78 -4.58
C TYR A 103 -11.84 -13.77 -5.67
N LEU A 104 -13.11 -13.97 -5.25
CA LEU A 104 -14.25 -13.76 -6.13
C LEU A 104 -14.30 -12.31 -6.61
N GLN A 105 -14.57 -12.11 -7.90
CA GLN A 105 -14.66 -10.77 -8.51
C GLN A 105 -15.62 -9.84 -7.77
N SER A 106 -16.72 -10.38 -7.26
CA SER A 106 -17.72 -9.63 -6.45
C SER A 106 -17.10 -9.10 -5.15
N THR A 107 -16.25 -9.87 -4.49
CA THR A 107 -15.58 -9.45 -3.24
C THR A 107 -14.58 -8.33 -3.52
N VAL A 108 -13.81 -8.44 -4.60
CA VAL A 108 -12.86 -7.40 -5.03
C VAL A 108 -13.61 -6.12 -5.39
N LEU A 109 -14.70 -6.20 -6.16
CA LEU A 109 -15.51 -5.03 -6.52
C LEU A 109 -16.11 -4.36 -5.28
N LEU A 110 -16.64 -5.13 -4.32
CA LEU A 110 -17.17 -4.60 -3.08
C LEU A 110 -16.10 -3.89 -2.25
N ALA A 111 -14.90 -4.46 -2.17
CA ALA A 111 -13.75 -3.84 -1.49
C ALA A 111 -13.37 -2.50 -2.14
N PHE A 112 -13.30 -2.44 -3.48
CA PHE A 112 -13.03 -1.20 -4.21
C PHE A 112 -14.09 -0.12 -3.95
N LEU A 113 -15.37 -0.48 -4.03
CA LEU A 113 -16.46 0.47 -3.78
C LEU A 113 -16.42 1.00 -2.35
N THR A 114 -16.25 0.11 -1.37
CA THR A 114 -16.17 0.49 0.05
C THR A 114 -14.98 1.41 0.29
N THR A 115 -13.79 1.06 -0.21
CA THR A 115 -12.58 1.87 -0.08
C THR A 115 -12.74 3.23 -0.74
N THR A 116 -13.37 3.28 -1.92
CA THR A 116 -13.65 4.53 -2.63
C THR A 116 -14.55 5.46 -1.81
N VAL A 117 -15.64 4.92 -1.27
CA VAL A 117 -16.55 5.70 -0.40
C VAL A 117 -15.82 6.22 0.84
N MET A 118 -15.05 5.37 1.50
CA MET A 118 -14.25 5.76 2.66
C MET A 118 -13.22 6.84 2.32
N PHE A 119 -12.51 6.69 1.20
CA PHE A 119 -11.51 7.67 0.76
C PHE A 119 -12.13 9.06 0.56
N PHE A 120 -13.27 9.14 -0.14
CA PHE A 120 -13.96 10.42 -0.32
C PHE A 120 -14.53 10.97 0.99
N ALA A 121 -15.10 10.13 1.84
CA ALA A 121 -15.60 10.56 3.16
C ALA A 121 -14.47 11.11 4.03
N MET A 122 -13.36 10.40 4.14
CA MET A 122 -12.20 10.84 4.94
C MET A 122 -11.51 12.06 4.33
N GLY A 123 -11.43 12.15 3.00
CA GLY A 123 -10.93 13.34 2.30
C GLY A 123 -11.80 14.58 2.57
N PHE A 124 -13.12 14.42 2.61
CA PHE A 124 -14.04 15.49 2.97
C PHE A 124 -13.88 15.91 4.45
N ILE A 125 -13.84 14.93 5.37
CA ILE A 125 -13.62 15.19 6.80
C ILE A 125 -12.28 15.90 7.03
N GLY A 126 -11.21 15.45 6.37
CA GLY A 126 -9.88 16.07 6.45
C GLY A 126 -9.88 17.53 5.98
N LYS A 127 -10.63 17.83 4.91
CA LYS A 127 -10.77 19.21 4.40
C LYS A 127 -11.52 20.13 5.34
N VAL A 128 -12.51 19.63 6.09
CA VAL A 128 -13.34 20.41 7.03
C VAL A 128 -12.69 20.48 8.41
N THR A 129 -11.83 19.52 8.76
CA THR A 129 -11.19 19.46 10.08
C THR A 129 -10.11 20.53 10.20
N LYS A 130 -10.26 21.42 11.17
CA LYS A 130 -9.28 22.48 11.51
C LYS A 130 -8.39 22.13 12.70
N LYS A 131 -8.50 20.90 13.22
CA LYS A 131 -7.72 20.42 14.38
C LYS A 131 -6.35 19.90 13.94
N ASP A 132 -5.35 20.08 14.80
CA ASP A 132 -4.05 19.45 14.63
C ASP A 132 -4.19 17.92 14.76
N LEU A 133 -3.87 17.20 13.67
CA LEU A 133 -3.98 15.75 13.57
C LEU A 133 -2.67 15.02 13.91
N SER A 134 -1.63 15.76 14.34
CA SER A 134 -0.30 15.16 14.63
C SER A 134 -0.35 14.13 15.75
N GLY A 135 -1.21 14.33 16.75
CA GLY A 135 -1.47 13.35 17.81
C GLY A 135 -2.12 12.07 17.28
N MET A 136 -3.03 12.20 16.32
CA MET A 136 -3.72 11.07 15.67
C MET A 136 -2.76 10.24 14.83
N GLY A 137 -1.83 10.89 14.09
CA GLY A 137 -0.79 10.18 13.34
C GLY A 137 0.10 9.30 14.22
N ARG A 138 0.45 9.76 15.43
CA ARG A 138 1.20 8.94 16.40
C ARG A 138 0.38 7.76 16.93
N ALA A 139 -0.91 7.96 17.19
CA ALA A 139 -1.81 6.90 17.61
C ALA A 139 -2.00 5.84 16.50
N CYS A 140 -2.16 6.26 15.24
CA CYS A 140 -2.23 5.36 14.08
C CYS A 140 -0.94 4.56 13.92
N MET A 141 0.23 5.17 14.10
CA MET A 141 1.51 4.46 14.03
C MET A 141 1.64 3.40 15.14
N ALA A 142 1.23 3.72 16.36
CA ALA A 142 1.21 2.75 17.47
C ALA A 142 0.21 1.61 17.19
N GLY A 143 -0.96 1.94 16.65
CA GLY A 143 -1.97 0.98 16.23
C GLY A 143 -1.47 0.05 15.11
N LEU A 144 -0.72 0.58 14.13
CA LEU A 144 -0.11 -0.21 13.07
C LEU A 144 0.87 -1.26 13.62
N ILE A 145 1.73 -0.87 14.56
CA ILE A 145 2.64 -1.80 15.24
C ILE A 145 1.84 -2.88 15.98
N GLY A 146 0.75 -2.50 16.66
CA GLY A 146 -0.15 -3.43 17.32
C GLY A 146 -0.81 -4.43 16.37
N ILE A 147 -1.26 -3.99 15.19
CA ILE A 147 -1.82 -4.86 14.14
C ILE A 147 -0.77 -5.85 13.65
N ILE A 148 0.44 -5.39 13.36
CA ILE A 148 1.53 -6.27 12.90
C ILE A 148 1.81 -7.36 13.96
N ALA A 149 1.93 -6.98 15.22
CA ALA A 149 2.13 -7.93 16.31
C ALA A 149 0.96 -8.92 16.45
N ALA A 150 -0.27 -8.43 16.39
CA ALA A 150 -1.47 -9.26 16.45
C ALA A 150 -1.56 -10.23 15.25
N SER A 151 -1.20 -9.77 14.04
CA SER A 151 -1.18 -10.62 12.85
C SER A 151 -0.14 -11.74 12.98
N VAL A 152 1.07 -11.43 13.46
CA VAL A 152 2.10 -12.44 13.73
C VAL A 152 1.62 -13.46 14.75
N LEU A 153 0.99 -13.02 15.83
CA LEU A 153 0.41 -13.93 16.84
C LEU A 153 -0.71 -14.79 16.22
N ASN A 154 -1.53 -14.21 15.34
CA ASN A 154 -2.64 -14.94 14.73
C ASN A 154 -2.19 -16.03 13.75
N ILE A 155 -1.00 -15.95 13.17
CA ILE A 155 -0.41 -17.04 12.37
C ILE A 155 -0.31 -18.31 13.21
N PHE A 156 -0.01 -18.18 14.50
CA PHE A 156 0.09 -19.32 15.44
C PHE A 156 -1.26 -19.70 16.02
N LEU A 157 -2.10 -18.72 16.37
CA LEU A 157 -3.40 -18.94 17.02
C LEU A 157 -4.48 -19.41 16.04
N ARG A 158 -4.38 -19.01 14.77
CA ARG A 158 -5.36 -19.29 13.70
C ARG A 158 -6.80 -18.97 14.12
N SER A 159 -6.99 -17.87 14.84
CA SER A 159 -8.28 -17.43 15.34
C SER A 159 -9.00 -16.55 14.33
N SER A 160 -10.16 -17.01 13.83
CA SER A 160 -11.01 -16.21 12.93
C SER A 160 -11.57 -14.95 13.61
N GLY A 161 -11.81 -14.99 14.92
CA GLY A 161 -12.22 -13.81 15.68
C GLY A 161 -11.14 -12.74 15.75
N LEU A 162 -9.87 -13.15 15.90
CA LEU A 162 -8.75 -12.24 15.89
C LEU A 162 -8.51 -11.64 14.48
N ASP A 163 -8.65 -12.44 13.41
CA ASP A 163 -8.60 -11.94 12.02
C ASP A 163 -9.64 -10.86 11.77
N PHE A 164 -10.86 -11.07 12.26
CA PHE A 164 -11.93 -10.09 12.11
C PHE A 164 -11.62 -8.76 12.83
N ILE A 165 -11.12 -8.84 14.06
CA ILE A 165 -10.72 -7.66 14.85
C ILE A 165 -9.56 -6.93 14.15
N ILE A 166 -8.52 -7.64 13.72
CA ILE A 166 -7.37 -7.09 13.00
C ILE A 166 -7.85 -6.36 11.73
N SER A 167 -8.78 -6.94 10.99
CA SER A 167 -9.33 -6.36 9.77
C SER A 167 -10.07 -5.05 10.03
N ILE A 168 -10.96 -5.02 11.04
CA ILE A 168 -11.69 -3.79 11.41
C ILE A 168 -10.74 -2.69 11.87
N VAL A 169 -9.82 -3.01 12.79
CA VAL A 169 -8.87 -2.04 13.32
C VAL A 169 -7.93 -1.56 12.21
N GLY A 170 -7.53 -2.46 11.31
CA GLY A 170 -6.74 -2.12 10.11
C GLY A 170 -7.44 -1.09 9.24
N VAL A 171 -8.69 -1.34 8.87
CA VAL A 171 -9.47 -0.38 8.07
C VAL A 171 -9.55 0.98 8.76
N LEU A 172 -9.80 1.02 10.07
CA LEU A 172 -9.88 2.27 10.83
C LEU A 172 -8.54 3.05 10.87
N ILE A 173 -7.41 2.35 10.95
CA ILE A 173 -6.08 2.98 11.01
C ILE A 173 -5.65 3.49 9.64
N PHE A 174 -6.00 2.79 8.56
CA PHE A 174 -5.62 3.15 7.20
C PHE A 174 -6.61 4.08 6.48
N SER A 175 -7.76 4.38 7.09
CA SER A 175 -8.75 5.35 6.58
C SER A 175 -8.45 6.77 7.04
#